data_fe73fab5c4294f1a676240a0ca70a691
#
_entry.id   fe73fab5c4294f1a676240a0ca70a691
#
_cell.length_a   1.000
_cell.length_b   1.000
_cell.length_c   1.000
_cell.angle_alpha   90.00
_cell.angle_beta   90.00
_cell.angle_gamma   90.00
#
_symmetry.space_group_name_H-M   'P 1'
#
loop_
_entity.id
_entity.type
_entity.pdbx_description
1 polymer ?
#
loop_
_entity_poly.entity_id
_entity_poly.type
_entity_poly.pdbx_seq_one_letter_code
_entity_poly.pdbx_strand_id
1 'polypeptide(L)' 'NKGNFMESRKDRFTRLASRRTNDIIERIRILGNCSNKSTYEYTEEEVNKIFRAIDRELKVSKAKFSPSKKKFTL' A
#
# COMPACT_ATOMS: atom_id res chain seq x y z
N ASN A 1 24.09 -5.26 23.77
CA ASN A 1 23.56 -5.44 23.80
C ASN A 1 22.72 -5.24 23.43
N LYS A 2 22.52 -5.55 22.99
CA LYS A 2 21.69 -5.44 22.56
C LYS A 2 20.68 -5.62 23.28
N GLY A 3 20.73 -6.39 23.86
CA GLY A 3 19.68 -6.65 24.63
C GLY A 3 19.11 -5.46 25.20
N ASN A 4 19.79 -4.50 25.44
CA ASN A 4 19.23 -3.40 25.94
C ASN A 4 18.81 -2.46 24.97
N PHE A 5 18.91 -2.71 23.70
CA PHE A 5 18.49 -1.77 22.74
C PHE A 5 17.01 -1.76 22.65
N MET A 6 16.40 -0.65 22.76
CA MET A 6 15.01 -0.55 22.60
C MET A 6 14.72 0.38 21.49
N GLU A 7 14.05 -0.10 20.49
CA GLU A 7 13.69 0.67 19.37
C GLU A 7 12.65 1.69 19.75
N SER A 8 12.77 2.92 19.35
CA SER A 8 11.75 3.92 19.66
C SER A 8 10.55 3.66 18.75
N ARG A 9 9.45 4.28 19.06
CA ARG A 9 8.26 4.13 18.23
C ARG A 9 8.50 4.68 16.83
N LYS A 10 9.29 5.75 16.74
CA LYS A 10 9.62 6.31 15.44
C LYS A 10 10.49 5.35 14.64
N ASP A 11 11.48 4.76 15.28
CA ASP A 11 12.35 3.82 14.60
C ASP A 11 11.59 2.59 14.12
N ARG A 12 10.67 2.12 14.94
CA ARG A 12 9.87 0.99 14.56
C ARG A 12 9.01 1.32 13.34
N PHE A 13 8.41 2.51 13.35
CA PHE A 13 7.59 2.93 12.23
C PHE A 13 8.42 2.98 10.96
N THR A 14 9.58 3.61 11.02
CA THR A 14 10.43 3.75 9.84
C THR A 14 10.80 2.38 9.29
N ARG A 15 11.19 1.48 10.16
CA ARG A 15 11.59 0.15 9.73
C ARG A 15 10.45 -0.64 9.11
N LEU A 16 9.33 -0.69 9.81
CA LEU A 16 8.21 -1.47 9.34
C LEU A 16 7.52 -0.86 8.14
N ALA A 17 7.33 0.44 8.16
CA ALA A 17 6.65 1.09 7.04
C ALA A 17 7.48 1.03 5.78
N SER A 18 8.80 1.17 5.91
CA SER A 18 9.66 1.08 4.74
C SER A 18 9.61 -0.30 4.12
N ARG A 19 9.67 -1.33 4.97
CA ARG A 19 9.62 -2.67 4.47
C ARG A 19 8.30 -2.97 3.80
N ARG A 20 7.20 -2.58 4.42
CA ARG A 20 5.89 -2.84 3.85
C ARG A 20 5.65 -2.06 2.57
N THR A 21 6.20 -0.85 2.50
CA THR A 21 6.08 -0.05 1.29
C THR A 21 6.82 -0.73 0.15
N ASN A 22 8.01 -1.22 0.40
CA ASN A 22 8.76 -1.89 -0.63
C ASN A 22 8.07 -3.17 -1.09
N ASP A 23 7.44 -3.87 -0.16
CA ASP A 23 6.69 -5.08 -0.52
C ASP A 23 5.50 -4.74 -1.41
N ILE A 24 4.80 -3.65 -1.11
CA ILE A 24 3.68 -3.24 -1.91
C ILE A 24 4.13 -2.87 -3.31
N ILE A 25 5.21 -2.09 -3.41
CA ILE A 25 5.72 -1.67 -4.70
C ILE A 25 6.10 -2.90 -5.52
N GLU A 26 6.73 -3.86 -4.88
CA GLU A 26 7.13 -5.07 -5.57
C GLU A 26 5.91 -5.84 -6.07
N ARG A 27 4.87 -5.93 -5.25
CA ARG A 27 3.66 -6.63 -5.66
C ARG A 27 2.96 -5.92 -6.82
N ILE A 28 3.02 -4.60 -6.84
CA ILE A 28 2.43 -3.85 -7.93
C ILE A 28 3.20 -4.12 -9.22
N ARG A 29 4.53 -4.22 -9.12
CA ARG A 29 5.32 -4.54 -10.29
C ARG A 29 4.99 -5.93 -10.82
N ILE A 30 4.82 -6.87 -9.92
CA ILE A 30 4.46 -8.23 -10.31
C ILE A 30 3.11 -8.25 -11.00
N LEU A 31 2.16 -7.47 -10.49
CA LEU A 31 0.86 -7.36 -11.12
C LEU A 31 1.04 -6.80 -12.54
N GLY A 32 1.92 -5.84 -12.70
CA GLY A 32 2.16 -5.26 -14.01
C GLY A 32 2.66 -6.27 -15.02
N ASN A 33 3.30 -7.35 -14.57
CA ASN A 33 3.78 -8.36 -15.48
C ASN A 33 2.65 -9.14 -16.14
N CYS A 34 1.44 -9.02 -15.61
CA CYS A 34 0.30 -9.66 -16.22
C CYS A 34 -0.14 -8.93 -17.49
N SER A 35 0.51 -7.83 -17.83
CA SER A 35 0.14 -7.08 -19.00
C SER A 35 0.59 -7.75 -20.30
N ASN A 36 1.38 -8.80 -20.22
CA ASN A 36 1.90 -9.45 -21.41
C ASN A 36 0.81 -10.19 -22.16
N LYS A 37 0.34 -9.64 -23.25
CA LYS A 37 -0.77 -10.23 -23.99
C LYS A 37 -0.42 -11.51 -24.73
N SER A 38 0.85 -11.83 -24.87
CA SER A 38 1.15 -13.10 -25.48
C SER A 38 0.97 -14.23 -24.47
N THR A 39 0.88 -13.94 -23.20
CA THR A 39 0.70 -14.95 -22.19
C THR A 39 -0.69 -14.87 -21.58
N TYR A 40 -1.23 -13.66 -21.44
CA TYR A 40 -2.49 -13.47 -20.76
C TYR A 40 -3.52 -12.75 -21.61
N GLU A 41 -4.75 -13.02 -21.32
CA GLU A 41 -5.83 -12.37 -22.04
C GLU A 41 -6.63 -11.55 -21.05
N TYR A 42 -6.90 -10.31 -21.36
CA TYR A 42 -7.66 -9.46 -20.48
C TYR A 42 -8.28 -8.32 -21.25
N THR A 43 -9.27 -7.70 -20.66
CA THR A 43 -9.90 -6.55 -21.27
C THR A 43 -9.51 -5.31 -20.52
N GLU A 44 -9.70 -4.17 -21.17
CA GLU A 44 -9.41 -2.92 -20.55
C GLU A 44 -10.31 -2.71 -19.34
N GLU A 45 -11.53 -3.18 -19.43
CA GLU A 45 -12.45 -3.07 -18.33
C GLU A 45 -11.97 -3.83 -17.12
N GLU A 46 -11.41 -5.01 -17.31
CA GLU A 46 -10.87 -5.79 -16.22
C GLU A 46 -9.69 -5.09 -15.57
N VAL A 47 -8.84 -4.49 -16.36
CA VAL A 47 -7.69 -3.77 -15.85
C VAL A 47 -8.15 -2.57 -15.03
N ASN A 48 -9.13 -1.84 -15.54
CA ASN A 48 -9.64 -0.69 -14.80
C ASN A 48 -10.26 -1.10 -13.47
N LYS A 49 -10.91 -2.24 -13.46
CA LYS A 49 -11.53 -2.73 -12.25
C LYS A 49 -10.47 -3.07 -11.19
N ILE A 50 -9.38 -3.69 -11.64
CA ILE A 50 -8.30 -4.04 -10.75
C ILE A 50 -7.70 -2.79 -10.13
N PHE A 51 -7.38 -1.80 -10.95
CA PHE A 51 -6.72 -0.63 -10.42
C PHE A 51 -7.65 0.26 -9.60
N ARG A 52 -8.94 0.21 -9.88
CA ARG A 52 -9.88 0.94 -9.06
C ARG A 52 -9.93 0.33 -7.67
N ALA A 53 -9.86 -0.99 -7.57
CA ALA A 53 -9.87 -1.66 -6.28
C ALA A 53 -8.63 -1.31 -5.48
N ILE A 54 -7.48 -1.27 -6.16
CA ILE A 54 -6.23 -0.93 -5.49
C ILE A 54 -6.27 0.52 -5.02
N ASP A 55 -6.75 1.42 -5.86
CA ASP A 55 -6.83 2.82 -5.50
C ASP A 55 -7.74 3.02 -4.32
N ARG A 56 -8.83 2.28 -4.27
CA ARG A 56 -9.74 2.42 -3.16
C ARG A 56 -9.07 1.99 -1.86
N GLU A 57 -8.34 0.90 -1.92
CA GLU A 57 -7.66 0.42 -0.73
C GLU A 57 -6.56 1.38 -0.30
N LEU A 58 -5.90 2.00 -1.25
CA LEU A 58 -4.89 2.98 -0.94
C LEU A 58 -5.49 4.16 -0.19
N LYS A 59 -6.63 4.62 -0.64
CA LYS A 59 -7.28 5.75 0.01
C LYS A 59 -7.74 5.41 1.41
N VAL A 60 -8.28 4.22 1.58
CA VAL A 60 -8.73 3.79 2.89
C VAL A 60 -7.56 3.70 3.86
N SER A 61 -6.45 3.13 3.40
CA SER A 61 -5.29 2.98 4.25
C SER A 61 -4.67 4.32 4.58
N LYS A 62 -4.59 5.19 3.59
CA LYS A 62 -4.00 6.49 3.83
C LYS A 62 -4.81 7.29 4.84
N ALA A 63 -6.12 7.13 4.81
CA ALA A 63 -6.99 7.84 5.73
C ALA A 63 -6.72 7.48 7.19
N LYS A 64 -6.18 6.28 7.42
CA LYS A 64 -5.91 5.87 8.79
C LYS A 64 -4.76 6.66 9.39
N PHE A 65 -3.94 7.29 8.56
CA PHE A 65 -2.84 8.09 9.07
C PHE A 65 -3.24 9.53 9.33
N SER A 66 -4.42 9.94 8.88
CA SER A 66 -4.81 11.31 9.07
C SER A 66 -5.37 11.50 10.45
N PRO A 67 -5.14 12.62 11.03
CA PRO A 67 -5.71 12.87 12.32
C PRO A 67 -7.18 12.98 12.05
N SER A 68 -7.91 12.70 13.02
CA SER A 68 -9.23 12.67 12.86
C SER A 68 -9.71 13.89 12.49
N LYS A 69 -10.11 14.15 11.57
CA LYS A 69 -10.52 15.23 11.19
C LYS A 69 -11.80 15.44 11.11
N LYS A 70 -12.42 14.99 10.69
CA LYS A 70 -13.63 15.08 10.50
C LYS A 70 -14.41 15.38 11.60
N LYS A 71 -14.22 16.15 12.33
CA LYS A 71 -14.97 16.43 13.31
C LYS A 71 -16.13 17.14 12.92
N PHE A 72 -17.19 16.80 13.25
CA PHE A 72 -18.39 17.48 12.91
C PHE A 72 -18.50 18.68 13.77
N THR A 73 -18.77 19.81 13.19
CA THR A 73 -18.95 20.93 14.00
C THR A 73 -20.15 21.56 13.50
N LEU A 74 -20.91 22.12 14.27
CA LEU A 74 -22.13 22.76 13.86
C LEU A 74 -21.91 24.05 13.24
#